data_f803d96f4512976595d923b24a5d7c7a
#
_entry.id   f803d96f4512976595d923b24a5d7c7a
#
_cell.length_a   1.000
_cell.length_b   1.000
_cell.length_c   1.000
_cell.angle_alpha   90.00
_cell.angle_beta   90.00
_cell.angle_gamma   90.00
#
_symmetry.space_group_name_H-M   'P 1'
#
loop_
_entity.id
_entity.type
_entity.pdbx_description
1 polymer ?
#
loop_
_entity_poly.entity_id
_entity_poly.type
_entity_poly.pdbx_seq_one_letter_code
_entity_poly.pdbx_strand_id
1 'polypeptide(L)'
;MQASSLRRRRITGAHAFFLGALLALFALAPAILPYGGRFVTRGDFIEQQLPFILETRRILRGGLNSYSFNTFLGAPAVGSYAFYTLGSVFVWPLALLPKALIPFGISVMAVLKHAVCALTSFCYLRRMIRDERLALLGCVLYAFSGFTVVNTQFYHFTEVIAFFPLILLGMEDAMGEHPRRGLLALFCGLNTLTNYYFMLSSALLAALYFVFRFFSADWKPRRTWQNVFALIFECGVGCALAGVLLCPAMLFMLSITRTGAGDTSLLTQTYTLGTLLERVRALLMPIESNVVHAYYGDAPSWASTAAYLPVFGLTGVVALFGQKKHRWLKGLLLALAVCSAVPVLCGAFALETNVAYTRWWYGVALMTTLATLTALRDADGRALRRAFIALTALIPIVGAFIGCAVGALLIAIADKGDRKS
;
A
#
# COMPACT_ATOMS: atom_id res chain seq x y z
N MET A 1 -8.74 -52.11 -9.01
CA MET A 1 -7.91 -51.11 -8.34
C MET A 1 -8.64 -49.78 -8.35
N GLN A 2 -9.30 -49.43 -7.27
CA GLN A 2 -9.97 -48.14 -7.08
C GLN A 2 -8.87 -47.09 -6.80
N ALA A 3 -8.63 -46.20 -7.74
CA ALA A 3 -7.80 -45.03 -7.50
C ALA A 3 -8.54 -44.14 -6.49
N SER A 4 -8.07 -44.12 -5.27
CA SER A 4 -8.52 -43.19 -4.22
C SER A 4 -8.30 -41.77 -4.76
N SER A 5 -9.38 -41.09 -5.14
CA SER A 5 -9.36 -39.66 -5.42
C SER A 5 -8.96 -38.95 -4.15
N LEU A 6 -7.68 -38.66 -3.98
CA LEU A 6 -7.20 -37.76 -2.95
C LEU A 6 -8.00 -36.45 -3.07
N ARG A 7 -8.99 -36.27 -2.21
CA ARG A 7 -9.81 -35.07 -2.10
C ARG A 7 -8.87 -33.90 -1.90
N ARG A 8 -8.57 -33.16 -2.99
CA ARG A 8 -7.68 -31.98 -2.96
C ARG A 8 -8.21 -31.04 -1.88
N ARG A 9 -7.45 -30.89 -0.80
CA ARG A 9 -7.81 -29.95 0.29
C ARG A 9 -7.95 -28.55 -0.30
N ARG A 10 -9.12 -27.96 -0.10
CA ARG A 10 -9.44 -26.61 -0.56
C ARG A 10 -8.62 -25.58 0.23
N ILE A 11 -7.93 -24.69 -0.46
CA ILE A 11 -7.20 -23.57 0.17
C ILE A 11 -8.22 -22.48 0.54
N THR A 12 -8.19 -22.04 1.78
CA THR A 12 -9.13 -21.06 2.34
C THR A 12 -8.40 -19.78 2.79
N GLY A 13 -9.15 -18.73 3.14
CA GLY A 13 -8.57 -17.54 3.75
C GLY A 13 -7.79 -17.79 5.03
N ALA A 14 -8.17 -18.82 5.80
CA ALA A 14 -7.41 -19.21 7.00
C ALA A 14 -5.98 -19.64 6.67
N HIS A 15 -5.78 -20.39 5.57
CA HIS A 15 -4.42 -20.73 5.12
C HIS A 15 -3.60 -19.51 4.75
N ALA A 16 -4.21 -18.51 4.08
CA ALA A 16 -3.54 -17.27 3.76
C ALA A 16 -3.19 -16.46 5.01
N PHE A 17 -4.11 -16.38 5.98
CA PHE A 17 -3.89 -15.70 7.25
C PHE A 17 -2.72 -16.32 8.04
N PHE A 18 -2.75 -17.64 8.27
CA PHE A 18 -1.70 -18.30 9.04
C PHE A 18 -0.35 -18.31 8.32
N LEU A 19 -0.35 -18.47 6.99
CA LEU A 19 0.89 -18.33 6.20
C LEU A 19 1.44 -16.91 6.29
N GLY A 20 0.58 -15.89 6.17
CA GLY A 20 0.97 -14.49 6.34
C GLY A 20 1.53 -14.21 7.74
N ALA A 21 0.90 -14.74 8.79
CA ALA A 21 1.41 -14.62 10.16
C ALA A 21 2.78 -15.29 10.35
N LEU A 22 2.93 -16.50 9.83
CA LEU A 22 4.19 -17.25 9.91
C LEU A 22 5.33 -16.52 9.20
N LEU A 23 5.09 -16.06 7.95
CA LEU A 23 6.09 -15.31 7.20
C LEU A 23 6.40 -13.96 7.85
N ALA A 24 5.42 -13.30 8.46
CA ALA A 24 5.64 -12.05 9.18
C ALA A 24 6.52 -12.24 10.42
N LEU A 25 6.37 -13.35 11.15
CA LEU A 25 7.26 -13.68 12.27
C LEU A 25 8.72 -13.76 11.82
N PHE A 26 8.99 -14.37 10.65
CA PHE A 26 10.35 -14.42 10.10
C PHE A 26 10.81 -13.06 9.56
N ALA A 27 9.97 -12.38 8.79
CA ALA A 27 10.33 -11.10 8.17
C ALA A 27 10.57 -9.98 9.20
N LEU A 28 9.81 -9.96 10.29
CA LEU A 28 9.93 -8.96 11.36
C LEU A 28 10.90 -9.39 12.48
N ALA A 29 11.42 -10.62 12.45
CA ALA A 29 12.36 -11.12 13.46
C ALA A 29 13.55 -10.16 13.68
N PRO A 30 14.21 -9.58 12.66
CA PRO A 30 15.30 -8.62 12.86
C PRO A 30 14.88 -7.35 13.59
N ALA A 31 13.61 -6.94 13.53
CA ALA A 31 13.06 -5.77 14.19
C ALA A 31 12.47 -6.08 15.59
N ILE A 32 12.39 -7.37 15.96
CA ILE A 32 11.75 -7.81 17.23
C ILE A 32 12.75 -8.52 18.15
N LEU A 33 13.50 -9.50 17.65
CA LEU A 33 14.36 -10.35 18.48
C LEU A 33 15.49 -9.59 19.18
N PRO A 34 16.24 -8.69 18.52
CA PRO A 34 17.33 -7.94 19.18
C PRO A 34 16.83 -7.02 20.30
N TYR A 35 15.53 -6.71 20.30
CA TYR A 35 14.91 -5.80 21.26
C TYR A 35 14.06 -6.53 22.32
N GLY A 36 14.36 -7.81 22.57
CA GLY A 36 13.70 -8.61 23.60
C GLY A 36 12.20 -8.80 23.36
N GLY A 37 11.80 -9.02 22.12
CA GLY A 37 10.38 -9.26 21.74
C GLY A 37 9.58 -7.98 21.47
N ARG A 38 10.21 -6.81 21.48
CA ARG A 38 9.57 -5.51 21.21
C ARG A 38 9.84 -5.12 19.77
N PHE A 39 8.80 -4.75 19.03
CA PHE A 39 8.97 -4.23 17.69
C PHE A 39 9.61 -2.84 17.74
N VAL A 40 10.75 -2.70 17.07
CA VAL A 40 11.50 -1.46 17.00
C VAL A 40 11.98 -1.23 15.58
N THR A 41 11.64 -0.06 15.02
CA THR A 41 12.25 0.46 13.80
C THR A 41 12.71 1.90 14.07
N ARG A 42 13.73 2.37 13.36
CA ARG A 42 14.25 3.74 13.50
C ARG A 42 13.29 4.76 12.89
N GLY A 43 13.54 6.04 13.18
CA GLY A 43 12.78 7.17 12.65
C GLY A 43 11.38 7.26 13.23
N ASP A 44 10.40 7.56 12.41
CA ASP A 44 9.02 7.89 12.79
C ASP A 44 8.36 6.87 13.72
N PHE A 45 8.78 5.61 13.71
CA PHE A 45 8.18 4.64 14.61
C PHE A 45 8.45 4.98 16.08
N ILE A 46 9.70 5.22 16.47
CA ILE A 46 10.07 5.51 17.86
C ILE A 46 9.67 6.93 18.23
N GLU A 47 9.96 7.88 17.33
CA GLU A 47 9.81 9.31 17.62
C GLU A 47 8.34 9.77 17.56
N GLN A 48 7.50 9.10 16.77
CA GLN A 48 6.14 9.53 16.51
C GLN A 48 5.10 8.43 16.80
N GLN A 49 5.22 7.24 16.17
CA GLN A 49 4.15 6.23 16.20
C GLN A 49 3.95 5.65 17.61
N LEU A 50 5.03 5.33 18.29
CA LEU A 50 4.96 4.78 19.66
C LEU A 50 4.36 5.78 20.66
N PRO A 51 4.80 7.05 20.73
CA PRO A 51 4.13 8.08 21.53
C PRO A 51 2.65 8.24 21.20
N PHE A 52 2.28 8.21 19.92
CA PHE A 52 0.89 8.36 19.49
C PHE A 52 0.02 7.18 19.88
N ILE A 53 0.54 5.94 19.85
CA ILE A 53 -0.18 4.77 20.36
C ILE A 53 -0.43 4.92 21.87
N LEU A 54 0.55 5.37 22.65
CA LEU A 54 0.39 5.58 24.07
C LEU A 54 -0.63 6.67 24.38
N GLU A 55 -0.61 7.77 23.62
CA GLU A 55 -1.58 8.85 23.79
C GLU A 55 -2.98 8.43 23.34
N THR A 56 -3.13 7.72 22.21
CA THR A 56 -4.40 7.14 21.80
C THR A 56 -4.98 6.21 22.87
N ARG A 57 -4.14 5.37 23.49
CA ARG A 57 -4.57 4.56 24.63
C ARG A 57 -5.09 5.42 25.79
N ARG A 58 -4.41 6.51 26.11
CA ARG A 58 -4.84 7.44 27.16
C ARG A 58 -6.21 8.03 26.84
N ILE A 59 -6.40 8.48 25.60
CA ILE A 59 -7.68 9.05 25.11
C ILE A 59 -8.79 8.02 25.19
N LEU A 60 -8.57 6.80 24.69
CA LEU A 60 -9.59 5.74 24.70
C LEU A 60 -9.99 5.28 26.11
N ARG A 61 -9.08 5.33 27.09
CA ARG A 61 -9.35 4.94 28.46
C ARG A 61 -9.90 6.07 29.32
N GLY A 62 -9.58 7.31 28.99
CA GLY A 62 -10.01 8.50 29.73
C GLY A 62 -11.38 9.06 29.30
N GLY A 63 -12.09 8.34 28.40
CA GLY A 63 -13.20 8.93 27.66
C GLY A 63 -12.67 9.93 26.63
N LEU A 64 -13.26 9.96 25.46
CA LEU A 64 -12.85 10.79 24.31
C LEU A 64 -12.82 12.30 24.66
N ASN A 65 -11.93 12.69 25.57
CA ASN A 65 -11.70 14.08 25.87
C ASN A 65 -11.28 14.79 24.59
N SER A 66 -12.07 15.78 24.20
CA SER A 66 -11.89 16.50 22.94
C SER A 66 -10.57 17.24 22.84
N TYR A 67 -9.85 17.43 23.95
CA TYR A 67 -8.64 18.24 24.04
C TYR A 67 -7.53 17.53 24.83
N SER A 68 -6.29 17.57 24.34
CA SER A 68 -5.12 17.01 25.01
C SER A 68 -4.04 18.07 25.21
N PHE A 69 -3.68 18.34 26.45
CA PHE A 69 -2.56 19.22 26.78
C PHE A 69 -1.19 18.57 26.54
N ASN A 70 -1.14 17.25 26.37
CA ASN A 70 0.09 16.52 26.01
C ASN A 70 0.51 16.69 24.55
N THR A 71 -0.33 17.33 23.74
CA THR A 71 -0.14 17.51 22.30
C THR A 71 0.05 18.99 22.00
N PHE A 72 1.24 19.40 21.56
CA PHE A 72 1.55 20.78 21.15
C PHE A 72 1.13 21.86 22.15
N LEU A 73 1.27 21.62 23.46
CA LEU A 73 0.80 22.50 24.54
C LEU A 73 -0.71 22.66 24.63
N GLY A 74 -1.44 21.88 23.87
CA GLY A 74 -2.90 21.85 23.82
C GLY A 74 -3.44 21.78 22.41
N ALA A 75 -4.06 20.64 22.05
CA ALA A 75 -4.68 20.44 20.74
C ALA A 75 -5.89 19.50 20.81
N PRO A 76 -6.83 19.59 19.85
CA PRO A 76 -7.91 18.64 19.74
C PRO A 76 -7.40 17.21 19.53
N ALA A 77 -7.77 16.30 20.43
CA ALA A 77 -7.27 14.94 20.44
C ALA A 77 -7.69 14.16 19.18
N VAL A 78 -8.96 14.28 18.77
CA VAL A 78 -9.47 13.61 17.58
C VAL A 78 -8.76 14.13 16.32
N GLY A 79 -8.69 15.45 16.14
CA GLY A 79 -8.00 16.05 14.99
C GLY A 79 -6.53 15.65 14.88
N SER A 80 -5.83 15.58 16.02
CA SER A 80 -4.40 15.27 16.05
C SER A 80 -4.09 13.80 15.78
N TYR A 81 -4.94 12.86 16.22
CA TYR A 81 -4.64 11.42 16.21
C TYR A 81 -5.52 10.59 15.26
N ALA A 82 -6.58 11.14 14.67
CA ALA A 82 -7.44 10.42 13.74
C ALA A 82 -6.68 9.93 12.49
N PHE A 83 -5.70 10.70 12.01
CA PHE A 83 -4.83 10.28 10.89
C PHE A 83 -3.92 9.11 11.26
N TYR A 84 -3.43 9.05 12.50
CA TYR A 84 -2.35 8.13 12.88
C TYR A 84 -2.86 6.84 13.51
N THR A 85 -3.57 6.94 14.63
CA THR A 85 -3.77 5.78 15.51
C THR A 85 -5.17 5.66 16.10
N LEU A 86 -5.93 6.76 16.17
CA LEU A 86 -7.21 6.77 16.86
C LEU A 86 -8.27 5.92 16.16
N GLY A 87 -8.28 5.87 14.83
CA GLY A 87 -9.17 5.03 14.03
C GLY A 87 -8.67 3.60 13.80
N SER A 88 -7.48 3.26 14.30
CA SER A 88 -6.85 1.98 14.03
C SER A 88 -7.47 0.84 14.82
N VAL A 89 -8.07 -0.11 14.12
CA VAL A 89 -8.62 -1.35 14.72
C VAL A 89 -7.54 -2.25 15.34
N PHE A 90 -6.26 -2.05 14.99
CA PHE A 90 -5.13 -2.76 15.58
C PHE A 90 -4.56 -2.05 16.82
N VAL A 91 -4.84 -0.77 16.99
CA VAL A 91 -4.44 -0.02 18.19
C VAL A 91 -5.49 -0.16 19.30
N TRP A 92 -6.78 -0.31 18.96
CA TRP A 92 -7.83 -0.45 19.97
C TRP A 92 -7.60 -1.59 20.97
N PRO A 93 -7.20 -2.81 20.57
CA PRO A 93 -6.89 -3.87 21.52
C PRO A 93 -5.73 -3.51 22.46
N LEU A 94 -4.77 -2.70 22.01
CA LEU A 94 -3.65 -2.25 22.84
C LEU A 94 -4.13 -1.34 23.99
N ALA A 95 -5.23 -0.62 23.82
CA ALA A 95 -5.81 0.20 24.87
C ALA A 95 -6.29 -0.63 26.08
N LEU A 96 -6.62 -1.90 25.88
CA LEU A 96 -7.05 -2.82 26.92
C LEU A 96 -5.86 -3.39 27.74
N LEU A 97 -4.65 -3.38 27.18
CA LEU A 97 -3.48 -3.96 27.80
C LEU A 97 -2.93 -3.09 28.94
N PRO A 98 -2.31 -3.68 29.98
CA PRO A 98 -1.45 -2.96 30.92
C PRO A 98 -0.32 -2.23 30.18
N LYS A 99 0.09 -1.04 30.68
CA LYS A 99 1.10 -0.21 30.01
C LYS A 99 2.40 -0.97 29.71
N ALA A 100 2.84 -1.83 30.63
CA ALA A 100 4.05 -2.63 30.47
C ALA A 100 4.00 -3.64 29.31
N LEU A 101 2.81 -4.09 28.90
CA LEU A 101 2.62 -5.07 27.82
C LEU A 101 2.41 -4.43 26.44
N ILE A 102 2.24 -3.10 26.36
CA ILE A 102 2.00 -2.43 25.08
C ILE A 102 3.12 -2.66 24.05
N PRO A 103 4.43 -2.57 24.40
CA PRO A 103 5.49 -2.81 23.43
C PRO A 103 5.44 -4.21 22.80
N PHE A 104 5.06 -5.22 23.59
CA PHE A 104 4.86 -6.60 23.09
C PHE A 104 3.58 -6.71 22.27
N GLY A 105 2.50 -6.06 22.72
CA GLY A 105 1.26 -5.97 21.97
C GLY A 105 1.45 -5.36 20.57
N ILE A 106 2.29 -4.32 20.45
CA ILE A 106 2.65 -3.72 19.16
C ILE A 106 3.32 -4.75 18.25
N SER A 107 4.22 -5.59 18.77
CA SER A 107 4.87 -6.67 17.99
C SER A 107 3.84 -7.67 17.46
N VAL A 108 2.89 -8.08 18.31
CA VAL A 108 1.80 -8.99 17.92
C VAL A 108 0.93 -8.33 16.84
N MET A 109 0.57 -7.06 17.01
CA MET A 109 -0.23 -6.34 16.01
C MET A 109 0.53 -6.12 14.69
N ALA A 110 1.85 -5.93 14.70
CA ALA A 110 2.65 -5.86 13.47
C ALA A 110 2.55 -7.17 12.67
N VAL A 111 2.68 -8.33 13.33
CA VAL A 111 2.47 -9.64 12.68
C VAL A 111 1.02 -9.79 12.20
N LEU A 112 0.05 -9.41 13.03
CA LEU A 112 -1.37 -9.52 12.70
C LEU A 112 -1.76 -8.67 11.49
N LYS A 113 -1.19 -7.47 11.32
CA LYS A 113 -1.42 -6.62 10.14
C LYS A 113 -1.00 -7.32 8.85
N HIS A 114 0.14 -7.99 8.81
CA HIS A 114 0.59 -8.76 7.65
C HIS A 114 -0.30 -9.98 7.40
N ALA A 115 -0.74 -10.67 8.46
CA ALA A 115 -1.66 -11.80 8.36
C ALA A 115 -3.02 -11.36 7.76
N VAL A 116 -3.56 -10.23 8.23
CA VAL A 116 -4.80 -9.65 7.69
C VAL A 116 -4.58 -9.18 6.24
N CYS A 117 -3.44 -8.56 5.92
CA CYS A 117 -3.10 -8.19 4.55
C CYS A 117 -3.08 -9.40 3.61
N ALA A 118 -2.49 -10.51 4.05
CA ALA A 118 -2.50 -11.77 3.29
C ALA A 118 -3.93 -12.32 3.13
N LEU A 119 -4.75 -12.29 4.17
CA LEU A 119 -6.14 -12.73 4.12
C LEU A 119 -6.97 -11.90 3.13
N THR A 120 -6.94 -10.60 3.24
CA THR A 120 -7.77 -9.68 2.44
C THR A 120 -7.39 -9.70 0.97
N SER A 121 -6.08 -9.67 0.68
CA SER A 121 -5.56 -9.79 -0.67
C SER A 121 -5.83 -11.17 -1.27
N PHE A 122 -5.74 -12.25 -0.48
CA PHE A 122 -6.16 -13.59 -0.93
C PHE A 122 -7.64 -13.60 -1.36
N CYS A 123 -8.54 -13.00 -0.56
CA CYS A 123 -9.96 -12.95 -0.89
C CYS A 123 -10.21 -12.23 -2.22
N TYR A 124 -9.56 -11.09 -2.45
CA TYR A 124 -9.64 -10.34 -3.70
C TYR A 124 -9.02 -11.13 -4.86
N LEU A 125 -7.79 -11.58 -4.72
CA LEU A 125 -7.05 -12.28 -5.79
C LEU A 125 -7.73 -13.60 -6.19
N ARG A 126 -8.28 -14.34 -5.22
CA ARG A 126 -9.05 -15.56 -5.49
C ARG A 126 -10.30 -15.27 -6.31
N ARG A 127 -10.99 -14.14 -6.06
CA ARG A 127 -12.14 -13.69 -6.87
C ARG A 127 -11.74 -13.43 -8.33
N MET A 128 -10.53 -12.83 -8.53
CA MET A 128 -10.04 -12.45 -9.85
C MET A 128 -9.43 -13.61 -10.64
N ILE A 129 -8.62 -14.42 -9.99
CA ILE A 129 -7.83 -15.48 -10.66
C ILE A 129 -8.58 -16.80 -10.73
N ARG A 130 -9.48 -17.07 -9.77
CA ARG A 130 -10.23 -18.34 -9.62
C ARG A 130 -9.35 -19.58 -9.47
N ASP A 131 -8.09 -19.40 -9.08
CA ASP A 131 -7.14 -20.44 -8.70
C ASP A 131 -6.64 -20.16 -7.28
N GLU A 132 -6.91 -21.08 -6.36
CA GLU A 132 -6.62 -20.90 -4.94
C GLU A 132 -5.11 -20.92 -4.64
N ARG A 133 -4.32 -21.65 -5.43
CA ARG A 133 -2.86 -21.74 -5.24
C ARG A 133 -2.17 -20.47 -5.72
N LEU A 134 -2.57 -19.99 -6.88
CA LEU A 134 -2.07 -18.72 -7.39
C LEU A 134 -2.51 -17.55 -6.49
N ALA A 135 -3.76 -17.56 -5.99
CA ALA A 135 -4.21 -16.55 -5.04
C ALA A 135 -3.40 -16.59 -3.73
N LEU A 136 -3.03 -17.79 -3.24
CA LEU A 136 -2.16 -17.94 -2.07
C LEU A 136 -0.74 -17.41 -2.34
N LEU A 137 -0.17 -17.67 -3.52
CA LEU A 137 1.09 -17.05 -3.94
C LEU A 137 0.96 -15.52 -3.98
N GLY A 138 -0.11 -15.02 -4.60
CA GLY A 138 -0.34 -13.58 -4.76
C GLY A 138 -0.50 -12.83 -3.45
N CYS A 139 -1.17 -13.42 -2.45
CA CYS A 139 -1.30 -12.75 -1.16
C CYS A 139 0.05 -12.62 -0.44
N VAL A 140 0.96 -13.58 -0.61
CA VAL A 140 2.33 -13.47 -0.08
C VAL A 140 3.10 -12.38 -0.83
N LEU A 141 3.03 -12.36 -2.18
CA LEU A 141 3.69 -11.34 -2.99
C LEU A 141 3.25 -9.92 -2.61
N TYR A 142 1.96 -9.73 -2.37
CA TYR A 142 1.43 -8.42 -1.99
C TYR A 142 1.75 -8.04 -0.55
N ALA A 143 1.50 -8.94 0.42
CA ALA A 143 1.71 -8.66 1.84
C ALA A 143 3.19 -8.42 2.19
N PHE A 144 4.12 -8.94 1.38
CA PHE A 144 5.57 -8.77 1.53
C PHE A 144 6.20 -8.04 0.34
N SER A 145 5.43 -7.24 -0.39
CA SER A 145 5.93 -6.38 -1.46
C SER A 145 6.88 -5.31 -0.91
N GLY A 146 7.71 -4.76 -1.79
CA GLY A 146 8.61 -3.66 -1.43
C GLY A 146 7.87 -2.48 -0.79
N PHE A 147 6.61 -2.21 -1.20
CA PHE A 147 5.78 -1.18 -0.59
C PHE A 147 5.49 -1.46 0.89
N THR A 148 5.09 -2.69 1.21
CA THR A 148 4.82 -3.09 2.59
C THR A 148 6.08 -3.05 3.44
N VAL A 149 7.21 -3.53 2.91
CA VAL A 149 8.50 -3.55 3.63
C VAL A 149 8.97 -2.15 3.98
N VAL A 150 9.00 -1.22 3.02
CA VAL A 150 9.42 0.17 3.23
C VAL A 150 8.52 0.88 4.23
N ASN A 151 7.21 0.66 4.13
CA ASN A 151 6.25 1.34 4.99
C ASN A 151 6.05 0.69 6.36
N THR A 152 6.83 -0.34 6.71
CA THR A 152 6.82 -0.94 8.06
C THR A 152 7.24 0.06 9.14
N GLN A 153 8.08 1.06 8.81
CA GLN A 153 8.43 2.17 9.70
C GLN A 153 7.23 3.10 10.00
N PHE A 154 6.29 3.23 9.07
CA PHE A 154 5.03 3.96 9.26
C PHE A 154 3.96 2.99 9.71
N TYR A 155 3.92 2.67 10.96
CA TYR A 155 3.11 1.59 11.53
C TYR A 155 1.63 1.62 11.10
N HIS A 156 1.04 2.80 10.91
CA HIS A 156 -0.34 2.97 10.47
C HIS A 156 -0.54 2.74 8.95
N PHE A 157 0.52 2.86 8.11
CA PHE A 157 0.38 2.63 6.66
C PHE A 157 0.09 1.16 6.32
N THR A 158 0.61 0.22 7.11
CA THR A 158 0.39 -1.21 6.87
C THR A 158 -1.09 -1.60 6.97
N GLU A 159 -1.91 -0.82 7.68
CA GLU A 159 -3.36 -1.04 7.78
C GLU A 159 -4.09 -0.69 6.49
N VAL A 160 -3.69 0.40 5.85
CA VAL A 160 -4.23 0.80 4.54
C VAL A 160 -3.93 -0.26 3.49
N ILE A 161 -2.68 -0.78 3.48
CA ILE A 161 -2.26 -1.85 2.59
C ILE A 161 -3.13 -3.09 2.82
N ALA A 162 -3.41 -3.41 4.10
CA ALA A 162 -4.21 -4.56 4.47
C ALA A 162 -5.69 -4.42 4.04
N PHE A 163 -6.27 -3.22 4.07
CA PHE A 163 -7.70 -3.04 3.83
C PHE A 163 -8.05 -2.61 2.41
N PHE A 164 -7.13 -2.05 1.64
CA PHE A 164 -7.40 -1.65 0.26
C PHE A 164 -7.95 -2.78 -0.64
N PRO A 165 -7.45 -4.04 -0.59
CA PRO A 165 -8.02 -5.12 -1.38
C PRO A 165 -9.50 -5.37 -1.13
N LEU A 166 -10.02 -5.02 0.07
CA LEU A 166 -11.43 -5.17 0.40
C LEU A 166 -12.32 -4.20 -0.38
N ILE A 167 -11.86 -2.95 -0.64
CA ILE A 167 -12.59 -2.00 -1.48
C ILE A 167 -12.80 -2.60 -2.87
N LEU A 168 -11.73 -3.12 -3.49
CA LEU A 168 -11.84 -3.73 -4.82
C LEU A 168 -12.68 -5.00 -4.81
N LEU A 169 -12.59 -5.81 -3.74
CA LEU A 169 -13.45 -6.98 -3.55
C LEU A 169 -14.92 -6.57 -3.42
N GLY A 170 -15.23 -5.52 -2.66
CA GLY A 170 -16.57 -4.98 -2.53
C GLY A 170 -17.13 -4.47 -3.87
N MET A 171 -16.31 -3.81 -4.69
CA MET A 171 -16.70 -3.39 -6.05
C MET A 171 -16.98 -4.59 -6.97
N GLU A 172 -16.14 -5.62 -6.94
CA GLU A 172 -16.37 -6.86 -7.71
C GLU A 172 -17.62 -7.62 -7.24
N ASP A 173 -17.95 -7.53 -5.96
CA ASP A 173 -19.18 -8.10 -5.39
C ASP A 173 -20.41 -7.27 -5.82
N ALA A 174 -20.34 -5.94 -5.70
CA ALA A 174 -21.42 -5.03 -6.06
C ALA A 174 -21.79 -5.10 -7.56
N MET A 175 -20.81 -5.37 -8.41
CA MET A 175 -20.98 -5.59 -9.86
C MET A 175 -21.15 -7.08 -10.23
N GLY A 176 -21.28 -7.96 -9.25
CA GLY A 176 -21.47 -9.40 -9.45
C GLY A 176 -22.93 -9.81 -9.73
N GLU A 177 -23.16 -11.10 -9.94
CA GLU A 177 -24.51 -11.66 -10.19
C GLU A 177 -25.41 -11.57 -8.96
N HIS A 178 -24.87 -11.76 -7.78
CA HIS A 178 -25.58 -11.75 -6.50
C HIS A 178 -24.89 -10.75 -5.55
N PRO A 179 -25.10 -9.44 -5.74
CA PRO A 179 -24.43 -8.42 -4.96
C PRO A 179 -24.90 -8.42 -3.50
N ARG A 180 -23.95 -8.44 -2.57
CA ARG A 180 -24.22 -8.30 -1.14
C ARG A 180 -24.21 -6.81 -0.80
N ARG A 181 -25.40 -6.23 -0.74
CA ARG A 181 -25.58 -4.80 -0.45
C ARG A 181 -25.00 -4.44 0.92
N GLY A 182 -24.35 -3.28 1.00
CA GLY A 182 -23.69 -2.78 2.21
C GLY A 182 -22.26 -3.33 2.42
N LEU A 183 -21.81 -4.34 1.67
CA LEU A 183 -20.47 -4.88 1.83
C LEU A 183 -19.40 -3.86 1.41
N LEU A 184 -19.62 -3.17 0.30
CA LEU A 184 -18.72 -2.12 -0.16
C LEU A 184 -18.73 -0.94 0.83
N ALA A 185 -19.90 -0.56 1.36
CA ALA A 185 -20.02 0.48 2.37
C ALA A 185 -19.20 0.12 3.63
N LEU A 186 -19.29 -1.13 4.11
CA LEU A 186 -18.50 -1.60 5.24
C LEU A 186 -17.00 -1.46 4.97
N PHE A 187 -16.54 -1.86 3.79
CA PHE A 187 -15.12 -1.83 3.43
C PHE A 187 -14.61 -0.38 3.23
N CYS A 188 -15.39 0.49 2.63
CA CYS A 188 -15.08 1.91 2.53
C CYS A 188 -15.05 2.56 3.92
N GLY A 189 -16.04 2.26 4.78
CA GLY A 189 -16.09 2.74 6.15
C GLY A 189 -14.89 2.31 6.97
N LEU A 190 -14.48 1.04 6.89
CA LEU A 190 -13.30 0.53 7.56
C LEU A 190 -12.02 1.24 7.10
N ASN A 191 -11.84 1.44 5.79
CA ASN A 191 -10.69 2.17 5.25
C ASN A 191 -10.68 3.62 5.70
N THR A 192 -11.83 4.32 5.65
CA THR A 192 -11.95 5.72 6.07
C THR A 192 -11.71 5.88 7.56
N LEU A 193 -12.28 4.98 8.37
CA LEU A 193 -12.11 4.99 9.82
C LEU A 193 -10.65 4.80 10.22
N THR A 194 -9.99 3.83 9.57
CA THR A 194 -8.59 3.50 9.86
C THR A 194 -7.64 4.62 9.46
N ASN A 195 -7.85 5.20 8.27
CA ASN A 195 -7.04 6.33 7.80
C ASN A 195 -7.74 7.10 6.69
N TYR A 196 -8.40 8.21 7.06
CA TYR A 196 -9.16 9.03 6.14
C TYR A 196 -8.32 9.67 5.02
N TYR A 197 -7.06 10.00 5.27
CA TYR A 197 -6.16 10.58 4.28
C TYR A 197 -5.88 9.59 3.14
N PHE A 198 -5.53 8.34 3.48
CA PHE A 198 -5.33 7.31 2.47
C PHE A 198 -6.62 6.85 1.80
N MET A 199 -7.79 7.13 2.40
CA MET A 199 -9.06 6.85 1.72
C MET A 199 -9.20 7.64 0.43
N LEU A 200 -8.68 8.87 0.35
CA LEU A 200 -8.64 9.63 -0.90
C LEU A 200 -7.83 8.91 -1.98
N SER A 201 -6.60 8.49 -1.65
CA SER A 201 -5.76 7.72 -2.59
C SER A 201 -6.46 6.42 -3.00
N SER A 202 -7.09 5.71 -2.05
CA SER A 202 -7.84 4.49 -2.31
C SER A 202 -9.06 4.73 -3.19
N ALA A 203 -9.75 5.86 -3.02
CA ALA A 203 -10.89 6.24 -3.84
C ALA A 203 -10.47 6.55 -5.30
N LEU A 204 -9.36 7.26 -5.50
CA LEU A 204 -8.82 7.53 -6.84
C LEU A 204 -8.32 6.25 -7.51
N LEU A 205 -7.64 5.36 -6.78
CA LEU A 205 -7.26 4.03 -7.28
C LEU A 205 -8.48 3.19 -7.66
N ALA A 206 -9.51 3.19 -6.81
CA ALA A 206 -10.77 2.49 -7.04
C ALA A 206 -11.52 3.08 -8.25
N ALA A 207 -11.50 4.41 -8.44
CA ALA A 207 -12.07 5.08 -9.60
C ALA A 207 -11.33 4.68 -10.89
N LEU A 208 -9.98 4.69 -10.90
CA LEU A 208 -9.21 4.17 -12.03
C LEU A 208 -9.52 2.71 -12.31
N TYR A 209 -9.54 1.87 -11.27
CA TYR A 209 -9.92 0.47 -11.40
C TYR A 209 -11.32 0.33 -12.01
N PHE A 210 -12.30 1.11 -11.52
CA PHE A 210 -13.67 1.12 -12.03
C PHE A 210 -13.71 1.45 -13.52
N VAL A 211 -13.02 2.52 -13.97
CA VAL A 211 -13.01 2.94 -15.36
C VAL A 211 -12.55 1.80 -16.28
N PHE A 212 -11.40 1.20 -16.01
CA PHE A 212 -10.90 0.13 -16.87
C PHE A 212 -11.69 -1.17 -16.74
N ARG A 213 -12.16 -1.48 -15.53
CA ARG A 213 -12.94 -2.69 -15.28
C ARG A 213 -14.35 -2.61 -15.84
N PHE A 214 -14.93 -1.42 -15.86
CA PHE A 214 -16.24 -1.16 -16.44
C PHE A 214 -16.31 -1.59 -17.91
N PHE A 215 -15.26 -1.40 -18.67
CA PHE A 215 -15.19 -1.83 -20.09
C PHE A 215 -14.77 -3.30 -20.27
N SER A 216 -14.53 -4.05 -19.21
CA SER A 216 -14.23 -5.47 -19.29
C SER A 216 -15.47 -6.30 -19.66
N ALA A 217 -15.25 -7.49 -20.23
CA ALA A 217 -16.33 -8.41 -20.58
C ALA A 217 -17.11 -8.90 -19.35
N ASP A 218 -16.43 -9.06 -18.21
CA ASP A 218 -17.02 -9.60 -16.99
C ASP A 218 -18.11 -8.70 -16.40
N TRP A 219 -17.96 -7.37 -16.52
CA TRP A 219 -18.94 -6.42 -16.02
C TRP A 219 -20.00 -6.02 -17.06
N LYS A 220 -19.84 -6.43 -18.33
CA LYS A 220 -20.76 -6.08 -19.41
C LYS A 220 -22.23 -6.33 -19.09
N PRO A 221 -22.64 -7.47 -18.48
CA PRO A 221 -24.05 -7.73 -18.16
C PRO A 221 -24.63 -6.81 -17.08
N ARG A 222 -23.78 -6.17 -16.28
CA ARG A 222 -24.14 -5.35 -15.11
C ARG A 222 -23.90 -3.85 -15.29
N ARG A 223 -23.60 -3.40 -16.50
CA ARG A 223 -23.40 -1.98 -16.85
C ARG A 223 -24.72 -1.24 -16.91
N THR A 224 -25.37 -1.08 -15.77
CA THR A 224 -26.59 -0.30 -15.62
C THR A 224 -26.31 0.91 -14.76
N TRP A 225 -26.99 2.02 -15.01
CA TRP A 225 -26.91 3.22 -14.19
C TRP A 225 -27.29 2.95 -12.74
N GLN A 226 -28.25 2.05 -12.52
CA GLN A 226 -28.66 1.63 -11.18
C GLN A 226 -27.50 1.01 -10.38
N ASN A 227 -26.71 0.11 -11.01
CA ASN A 227 -25.57 -0.52 -10.35
C ASN A 227 -24.43 0.47 -10.10
N VAL A 228 -24.17 1.40 -11.02
CA VAL A 228 -23.19 2.47 -10.84
C VAL A 228 -23.59 3.39 -9.69
N PHE A 229 -24.87 3.81 -9.68
CA PHE A 229 -25.39 4.64 -8.61
C PHE A 229 -25.32 3.92 -7.25
N ALA A 230 -25.71 2.64 -7.20
CA ALA A 230 -25.63 1.86 -5.97
C ALA A 230 -24.19 1.72 -5.46
N LEU A 231 -23.20 1.56 -6.37
CA LEU A 231 -21.79 1.52 -6.01
C LEU A 231 -21.32 2.85 -5.39
N ILE A 232 -21.63 3.98 -6.05
CA ILE A 232 -21.27 5.32 -5.55
C ILE A 232 -21.96 5.59 -4.21
N PHE A 233 -23.24 5.23 -4.09
CA PHE A 233 -24.02 5.39 -2.87
C PHE A 233 -23.42 4.58 -1.70
N GLU A 234 -23.06 3.31 -1.92
CA GLU A 234 -22.40 2.49 -0.91
C GLU A 234 -21.05 3.07 -0.46
N CYS A 235 -20.24 3.61 -1.39
CA CYS A 235 -19.00 4.30 -1.04
C CYS A 235 -19.28 5.53 -0.16
N GLY A 236 -20.28 6.35 -0.51
CA GLY A 236 -20.69 7.52 0.26
C GLY A 236 -21.18 7.15 1.67
N VAL A 237 -22.03 6.12 1.78
CA VAL A 237 -22.50 5.59 3.07
C VAL A 237 -21.33 5.10 3.92
N GLY A 238 -20.36 4.38 3.31
CA GLY A 238 -19.17 3.92 4.02
C GLY A 238 -18.35 5.08 4.60
N CYS A 239 -18.09 6.12 3.83
CA CYS A 239 -17.41 7.32 4.32
C CYS A 239 -18.22 8.03 5.42
N ALA A 240 -19.55 8.12 5.28
CA ALA A 240 -20.41 8.73 6.27
C ALA A 240 -20.44 7.97 7.61
N LEU A 241 -20.36 6.64 7.59
CA LEU A 241 -20.25 5.83 8.81
C LEU A 241 -18.96 6.13 9.60
N ALA A 242 -17.89 6.49 8.92
CA ALA A 242 -16.64 6.93 9.55
C ALA A 242 -16.66 8.41 9.98
N GLY A 243 -17.79 9.12 9.77
CA GLY A 243 -17.95 10.55 10.04
C GLY A 243 -17.62 10.96 11.47
N VAL A 244 -17.78 10.05 12.42
CA VAL A 244 -17.44 10.27 13.85
C VAL A 244 -15.98 10.69 14.05
N LEU A 245 -15.05 10.18 13.24
CA LEU A 245 -13.65 10.59 13.24
C LEU A 245 -13.33 11.54 12.07
N LEU A 246 -13.93 11.33 10.91
CA LEU A 246 -13.67 12.11 9.71
C LEU A 246 -14.08 13.58 9.88
N CYS A 247 -15.29 13.88 10.38
CA CYS A 247 -15.76 15.25 10.49
C CYS A 247 -14.91 16.11 11.44
N PRO A 248 -14.61 15.68 12.69
CA PRO A 248 -13.74 16.45 13.57
C PRO A 248 -12.32 16.60 13.02
N ALA A 249 -11.78 15.56 12.34
CA ALA A 249 -10.47 15.63 11.73
C ALA A 249 -10.41 16.64 10.57
N MET A 250 -11.44 16.67 9.72
CA MET A 250 -11.54 17.64 8.62
C MET A 250 -11.68 19.07 9.14
N LEU A 251 -12.51 19.30 10.17
CA LEU A 251 -12.63 20.61 10.80
C LEU A 251 -11.31 21.08 11.39
N PHE A 252 -10.58 20.18 12.04
CA PHE A 252 -9.24 20.48 12.56
C PHE A 252 -8.27 20.84 11.44
N MET A 253 -8.22 20.04 10.36
CA MET A 253 -7.38 20.30 9.19
C MET A 253 -7.65 21.67 8.56
N LEU A 254 -8.91 22.09 8.49
CA LEU A 254 -9.27 23.42 7.99
C LEU A 254 -8.84 24.56 8.90
N SER A 255 -8.64 24.30 10.20
CA SER A 255 -8.20 25.31 11.18
C SER A 255 -6.70 25.50 11.28
N ILE A 256 -5.89 24.59 10.71
CA ILE A 256 -4.43 24.69 10.77
C ILE A 256 -3.86 25.42 9.55
N THR A 257 -2.90 26.30 9.78
CA THR A 257 -2.28 27.15 8.73
C THR A 257 -1.37 26.38 7.77
N ARG A 258 -1.01 25.12 8.10
CA ARG A 258 -0.14 24.27 7.25
C ARG A 258 -0.70 23.99 5.86
N THR A 259 -1.99 24.08 5.68
CA THR A 259 -2.67 23.85 4.40
C THR A 259 -2.55 25.00 3.40
N GLY A 260 -2.04 26.17 3.84
CA GLY A 260 -1.94 27.37 3.01
C GLY A 260 -0.54 27.72 2.49
N ALA A 261 0.50 26.97 2.85
CA ALA A 261 1.89 27.37 2.63
C ALA A 261 2.56 26.82 1.35
N GLY A 262 1.81 26.31 0.39
CA GLY A 262 2.37 25.75 -0.84
C GLY A 262 2.21 26.68 -2.05
N ASP A 263 3.11 27.65 -2.22
CA ASP A 263 3.13 28.58 -3.36
C ASP A 263 3.62 27.98 -4.69
N THR A 264 3.94 26.69 -4.70
CA THR A 264 4.32 26.01 -5.94
C THR A 264 3.12 25.29 -6.53
N SER A 265 2.57 25.85 -7.60
CA SER A 265 1.54 25.18 -8.38
C SER A 265 1.99 23.76 -8.76
N LEU A 266 1.19 22.75 -8.42
CA LEU A 266 1.42 21.34 -8.84
C LEU A 266 1.66 21.23 -10.35
N LEU A 267 1.09 22.16 -11.13
CA LEU A 267 1.20 22.19 -12.59
C LEU A 267 2.58 22.56 -13.09
N THR A 268 3.39 23.26 -12.29
CA THR A 268 4.74 23.71 -12.69
C THR A 268 5.86 22.76 -12.25
N GLN A 269 5.55 21.78 -11.42
CA GLN A 269 6.55 20.82 -10.97
C GLN A 269 6.88 19.80 -12.05
N THR A 270 8.17 19.52 -12.23
CA THR A 270 8.67 18.52 -13.18
C THR A 270 9.57 17.52 -12.48
N TYR A 271 9.57 16.28 -12.94
CA TYR A 271 10.51 15.28 -12.45
C TYR A 271 11.85 15.38 -13.15
N THR A 272 12.91 15.20 -12.39
CA THR A 272 14.23 14.96 -12.95
C THR A 272 14.30 13.54 -13.54
N LEU A 273 15.24 13.31 -14.45
CA LEU A 273 15.52 11.97 -14.95
C LEU A 273 15.88 11.02 -13.79
N GLY A 274 16.59 11.51 -12.77
CA GLY A 274 16.92 10.75 -11.57
C GLY A 274 15.67 10.24 -10.84
N THR A 275 14.67 11.08 -10.62
CA THR A 275 13.41 10.70 -9.99
C THR A 275 12.67 9.61 -10.79
N LEU A 276 12.65 9.71 -12.13
CA LEU A 276 12.01 8.70 -12.97
C LEU A 276 12.75 7.35 -12.93
N LEU A 277 14.10 7.39 -12.98
CA LEU A 277 14.92 6.18 -12.86
C LEU A 277 14.75 5.50 -11.50
N GLU A 278 14.66 6.28 -10.42
CA GLU A 278 14.39 5.79 -9.08
C GLU A 278 13.04 5.04 -9.00
N ARG A 279 12.00 5.57 -9.64
CA ARG A 279 10.69 4.89 -9.74
C ARG A 279 10.75 3.58 -10.51
N VAL A 280 11.44 3.55 -11.64
CA VAL A 280 11.65 2.33 -12.41
C VAL A 280 12.42 1.30 -11.58
N ARG A 281 13.46 1.74 -10.88
CA ARG A 281 14.24 0.91 -10.00
C ARG A 281 13.41 0.32 -8.85
N ALA A 282 12.56 1.12 -8.22
CA ALA A 282 11.69 0.69 -7.12
C ALA A 282 10.68 -0.41 -7.52
N LEU A 283 10.46 -0.61 -8.82
CA LEU A 283 9.67 -1.71 -9.38
C LEU A 283 10.53 -2.94 -9.72
N LEU A 284 11.82 -2.75 -10.01
CA LEU A 284 12.73 -3.80 -10.48
C LEU A 284 13.55 -4.42 -9.36
N MET A 285 13.88 -3.66 -8.34
CA MET A 285 14.81 -4.06 -7.27
C MET A 285 14.18 -3.87 -5.90
N PRO A 286 14.53 -4.73 -4.92
CA PRO A 286 14.22 -4.49 -3.52
C PRO A 286 14.85 -3.18 -3.08
N ILE A 287 14.13 -2.45 -2.22
CA ILE A 287 14.66 -1.24 -1.59
C ILE A 287 15.60 -1.65 -0.44
N GLU A 288 16.60 -0.82 -0.23
CA GLU A 288 17.49 -0.94 0.91
C GLU A 288 16.73 -0.75 2.23
N SER A 289 17.24 -1.41 3.26
CA SER A 289 16.74 -1.23 4.61
C SER A 289 16.88 0.23 5.04
N ASN A 290 15.90 0.76 5.76
CA ASN A 290 15.97 2.09 6.37
C ASN A 290 17.12 2.25 7.39
N VAL A 291 17.88 1.18 7.66
CA VAL A 291 18.99 1.14 8.59
C VAL A 291 20.33 1.42 7.92
N VAL A 292 20.46 1.09 6.64
CA VAL A 292 21.71 1.27 5.87
C VAL A 292 21.37 1.83 4.49
N HIS A 293 21.74 3.09 4.27
CA HIS A 293 21.57 3.79 3.00
C HIS A 293 22.89 3.77 2.21
N ALA A 294 23.26 2.60 1.69
CA ALA A 294 24.54 2.46 0.99
C ALA A 294 24.56 3.15 -0.39
N TYR A 295 23.40 3.20 -1.08
CA TYR A 295 23.35 3.64 -2.48
C TYR A 295 22.33 4.75 -2.78
N TYR A 296 21.32 5.00 -1.95
CA TYR A 296 20.12 5.73 -2.39
C TYR A 296 19.65 6.89 -1.51
N GLY A 297 20.23 7.10 -0.36
CA GLY A 297 19.80 8.15 0.57
C GLY A 297 18.41 7.90 1.18
N ASP A 298 17.94 8.84 2.00
CA ASP A 298 16.69 8.70 2.78
C ASP A 298 15.41 9.00 1.97
N ALA A 299 15.53 9.75 0.87
CA ALA A 299 14.38 10.28 0.15
C ALA A 299 13.37 9.23 -0.35
N PRO A 300 13.78 8.08 -0.97
CA PRO A 300 12.85 7.07 -1.43
C PRO A 300 12.04 6.42 -0.32
N SER A 301 12.61 6.20 0.84
CA SER A 301 11.90 5.58 1.96
C SER A 301 10.84 6.50 2.56
N TRP A 302 11.10 7.78 2.68
CA TRP A 302 10.12 8.79 3.11
C TRP A 302 9.01 9.00 2.08
N ALA A 303 9.35 8.92 0.80
CA ALA A 303 8.40 9.04 -0.31
C ALA A 303 7.57 7.76 -0.51
N SER A 304 7.87 6.66 0.19
CA SER A 304 7.28 5.34 -0.01
C SER A 304 7.47 4.80 -1.43
N THR A 305 8.58 5.15 -2.10
CA THR A 305 8.85 4.79 -3.49
C THR A 305 9.35 3.35 -3.57
N ALA A 306 8.42 2.40 -3.49
CA ALA A 306 8.68 0.96 -3.53
C ALA A 306 7.46 0.18 -4.00
N ALA A 307 7.62 -0.71 -4.96
CA ALA A 307 6.57 -1.68 -5.34
C ALA A 307 7.15 -2.98 -5.92
N TYR A 308 8.42 -3.29 -5.60
CA TYR A 308 9.04 -4.54 -6.01
C TYR A 308 8.24 -5.75 -5.49
N LEU A 309 8.00 -6.72 -6.37
CA LEU A 309 7.41 -8.00 -5.97
C LEU A 309 8.52 -9.02 -5.70
N PRO A 310 8.51 -9.70 -4.54
CA PRO A 310 9.51 -10.72 -4.22
C PRO A 310 9.63 -11.77 -5.34
N VAL A 311 10.85 -12.13 -5.71
CA VAL A 311 11.19 -13.11 -6.75
C VAL A 311 10.83 -12.67 -8.18
N PHE A 312 9.64 -12.13 -8.39
CA PHE A 312 9.09 -11.87 -9.72
C PHE A 312 9.42 -10.48 -10.29
N GLY A 313 9.59 -9.47 -9.44
CA GLY A 313 9.72 -8.08 -9.91
C GLY A 313 8.61 -7.74 -10.92
N LEU A 314 8.98 -7.27 -12.10
CA LEU A 314 8.06 -6.99 -13.20
C LEU A 314 7.93 -8.13 -14.23
N THR A 315 8.53 -9.31 -14.00
CA THR A 315 8.54 -10.42 -14.99
C THR A 315 7.13 -10.79 -15.45
N GLY A 316 6.19 -10.94 -14.50
CA GLY A 316 4.81 -11.27 -14.82
C GLY A 316 4.09 -10.16 -15.59
N VAL A 317 4.37 -8.90 -15.27
CA VAL A 317 3.81 -7.73 -15.97
C VAL A 317 4.26 -7.71 -17.43
N VAL A 318 5.57 -7.85 -17.69
CA VAL A 318 6.13 -7.90 -19.06
C VAL A 318 5.55 -9.08 -19.84
N ALA A 319 5.46 -10.26 -19.21
CA ALA A 319 4.85 -11.44 -19.84
C ALA A 319 3.35 -11.21 -20.18
N LEU A 320 2.60 -10.51 -19.31
CA LEU A 320 1.21 -10.15 -19.56
C LEU A 320 1.06 -9.25 -20.79
N PHE A 321 1.97 -8.27 -20.96
CA PHE A 321 1.91 -7.37 -22.13
C PHE A 321 2.15 -8.11 -23.43
N GLY A 322 2.87 -9.21 -23.44
CA GLY A 322 3.04 -10.11 -24.60
C GLY A 322 1.78 -10.90 -25.01
N GLN A 323 0.74 -10.96 -24.18
CA GLN A 323 -0.50 -11.67 -24.44
C GLN A 323 -1.50 -10.77 -25.18
N LYS A 324 -2.42 -11.34 -25.98
CA LYS A 324 -3.51 -10.58 -26.64
C LYS A 324 -4.70 -10.30 -25.72
N LYS A 325 -4.80 -10.98 -24.58
CA LYS A 325 -5.92 -10.93 -23.63
C LYS A 325 -5.72 -9.82 -22.55
N HIS A 326 -6.67 -9.67 -21.67
CA HIS A 326 -6.60 -8.81 -20.46
C HIS A 326 -6.35 -7.32 -20.73
N ARG A 327 -7.01 -6.76 -21.76
CA ARG A 327 -6.83 -5.35 -22.18
C ARG A 327 -7.10 -4.37 -21.05
N TRP A 328 -8.11 -4.62 -20.23
CA TRP A 328 -8.46 -3.75 -19.11
C TRP A 328 -7.32 -3.63 -18.09
N LEU A 329 -6.69 -4.76 -17.72
CA LEU A 329 -5.60 -4.77 -16.74
C LEU A 329 -4.33 -4.10 -17.29
N LYS A 330 -4.03 -4.30 -18.58
CA LYS A 330 -2.93 -3.60 -19.26
C LYS A 330 -3.18 -2.09 -19.32
N GLY A 331 -4.39 -1.67 -19.67
CA GLY A 331 -4.78 -0.27 -19.67
C GLY A 331 -4.65 0.37 -18.28
N LEU A 332 -5.11 -0.33 -17.23
CA LEU A 332 -4.96 0.12 -15.86
C LEU A 332 -3.49 0.25 -15.46
N LEU A 333 -2.64 -0.74 -15.77
CA LEU A 333 -1.20 -0.68 -15.48
C LEU A 333 -0.50 0.47 -16.20
N LEU A 334 -0.87 0.75 -17.46
CA LEU A 334 -0.37 1.91 -18.20
C LEU A 334 -0.83 3.22 -17.57
N ALA A 335 -2.10 3.33 -17.16
CA ALA A 335 -2.60 4.51 -16.47
C ALA A 335 -1.87 4.74 -15.13
N LEU A 336 -1.63 3.69 -14.35
CA LEU A 336 -0.84 3.78 -13.11
C LEU A 336 0.61 4.20 -13.38
N ALA A 337 1.22 3.72 -14.47
CA ALA A 337 2.55 4.15 -14.90
C ALA A 337 2.56 5.63 -15.30
N VAL A 338 1.56 6.11 -16.05
CA VAL A 338 1.42 7.53 -16.40
C VAL A 338 1.21 8.38 -15.14
N CYS A 339 0.32 7.96 -14.23
CA CYS A 339 0.14 8.65 -12.95
C CYS A 339 1.44 8.69 -12.12
N SER A 340 2.28 7.66 -12.23
CA SER A 340 3.59 7.65 -11.57
C SER A 340 4.62 8.54 -12.27
N ALA A 341 4.52 8.76 -13.58
CA ALA A 341 5.50 9.52 -14.37
C ALA A 341 5.17 11.02 -14.45
N VAL A 342 3.93 11.43 -14.23
CA VAL A 342 3.46 12.81 -14.34
C VAL A 342 3.25 13.42 -12.96
N PRO A 343 3.99 14.49 -12.58
CA PRO A 343 3.96 15.06 -11.22
C PRO A 343 2.57 15.41 -10.72
N VAL A 344 1.80 16.16 -11.50
CA VAL A 344 0.44 16.58 -11.12
C VAL A 344 -0.50 15.39 -10.87
N LEU A 345 -0.39 14.33 -11.66
CA LEU A 345 -1.21 13.12 -11.49
C LEU A 345 -0.78 12.34 -10.24
N CYS A 346 0.52 12.28 -9.97
CA CYS A 346 1.03 11.64 -8.77
C CYS A 346 0.60 12.38 -7.50
N GLY A 347 0.74 13.71 -7.48
CA GLY A 347 0.36 14.57 -6.36
C GLY A 347 -1.14 14.56 -6.07
N ALA A 348 -1.97 14.39 -7.10
CA ALA A 348 -3.43 14.30 -6.94
C ALA A 348 -3.88 13.17 -6.01
N PHE A 349 -3.14 12.05 -5.94
CA PHE A 349 -3.47 10.93 -5.06
C PHE A 349 -3.34 11.26 -3.57
N ALA A 350 -2.60 12.28 -3.20
CA ALA A 350 -2.35 12.63 -1.81
C ALA A 350 -2.77 14.07 -1.47
N LEU A 351 -3.32 14.85 -2.42
CA LEU A 351 -3.55 16.30 -2.28
C LEU A 351 -2.30 17.02 -1.74
N GLU A 352 -1.14 16.50 -2.06
CA GLU A 352 0.13 17.03 -1.58
C GLU A 352 0.76 17.98 -2.59
N THR A 353 1.35 19.05 -2.10
CA THR A 353 2.20 19.94 -2.90
C THR A 353 3.52 19.25 -3.28
N ASN A 354 3.95 18.24 -2.53
CA ASN A 354 5.12 17.43 -2.84
C ASN A 354 4.75 16.23 -3.71
N VAL A 355 4.98 16.37 -5.01
CA VAL A 355 4.70 15.34 -6.02
C VAL A 355 5.67 14.14 -5.97
N ALA A 356 6.71 14.17 -5.13
CA ALA A 356 7.65 13.06 -4.99
C ALA A 356 7.02 11.84 -4.28
N TYR A 357 6.01 12.05 -3.45
CA TYR A 357 5.41 10.99 -2.65
C TYR A 357 4.59 10.01 -3.50
N THR A 358 4.94 8.73 -3.38
CA THR A 358 4.26 7.62 -4.05
C THR A 358 3.48 6.75 -3.05
N ARG A 359 2.95 7.35 -2.00
CA ARG A 359 2.24 6.68 -0.90
C ARG A 359 1.01 5.88 -1.32
N TRP A 360 0.54 6.08 -2.55
CA TRP A 360 -0.55 5.32 -3.17
C TRP A 360 -0.10 4.05 -3.93
N TRP A 361 1.20 3.74 -3.97
CA TRP A 361 1.77 2.63 -4.72
C TRP A 361 1.43 1.23 -4.17
N TYR A 362 0.73 1.13 -3.03
CA TYR A 362 0.08 -0.13 -2.64
C TYR A 362 -0.91 -0.62 -3.70
N GLY A 363 -1.59 0.29 -4.41
CA GLY A 363 -2.41 -0.03 -5.56
C GLY A 363 -1.60 -0.57 -6.74
N VAL A 364 -0.42 0.02 -7.01
CA VAL A 364 0.52 -0.49 -8.03
C VAL A 364 0.99 -1.90 -7.66
N ALA A 365 1.41 -2.13 -6.40
CA ALA A 365 1.83 -3.43 -5.92
C ALA A 365 0.73 -4.50 -6.05
N LEU A 366 -0.53 -4.15 -5.76
CA LEU A 366 -1.66 -5.07 -5.91
C LEU A 366 -1.95 -5.39 -7.39
N MET A 367 -1.91 -4.39 -8.27
CA MET A 367 -2.18 -4.58 -9.70
C MET A 367 -1.04 -5.31 -10.42
N THR A 368 0.21 -5.05 -10.06
CA THR A 368 1.37 -5.82 -10.56
C THR A 368 1.35 -7.28 -10.06
N THR A 369 0.90 -7.51 -8.82
CA THR A 369 0.63 -8.86 -8.31
C THR A 369 -0.45 -9.55 -9.15
N LEU A 370 -1.60 -8.91 -9.36
CA LEU A 370 -2.68 -9.46 -10.17
C LEU A 370 -2.21 -9.77 -11.61
N ALA A 371 -1.41 -8.88 -12.19
CA ALA A 371 -0.83 -9.06 -13.52
C ALA A 371 0.11 -10.30 -13.56
N THR A 372 0.96 -10.45 -12.54
CA THR A 372 1.88 -11.59 -12.41
C THR A 372 1.11 -12.90 -12.32
N LEU A 373 0.08 -12.96 -11.47
CA LEU A 373 -0.76 -14.16 -11.34
C LEU A 373 -1.52 -14.48 -12.63
N THR A 374 -2.02 -13.45 -13.32
CA THR A 374 -2.71 -13.61 -14.60
C THR A 374 -1.74 -14.15 -15.65
N ALA A 375 -0.52 -13.64 -15.68
CA ALA A 375 0.52 -14.14 -16.57
C ALA A 375 0.90 -15.60 -16.25
N LEU A 376 1.06 -15.94 -14.99
CA LEU A 376 1.35 -17.32 -14.55
C LEU A 376 0.24 -18.30 -14.90
N ARG A 377 -1.02 -17.88 -14.79
CA ARG A 377 -2.17 -18.72 -15.15
C ARG A 377 -2.29 -18.96 -16.65
N ASP A 378 -2.10 -17.90 -17.44
CA ASP A 378 -2.50 -17.88 -18.85
C ASP A 378 -1.30 -17.85 -19.82
N ALA A 379 -0.07 -17.68 -19.31
CA ALA A 379 1.11 -17.54 -20.16
C ALA A 379 1.70 -18.89 -20.58
N ASP A 380 2.20 -18.90 -21.80
CA ASP A 380 3.18 -19.90 -22.22
C ASP A 380 4.48 -19.71 -21.43
N GLY A 381 5.08 -20.81 -20.94
CA GLY A 381 6.34 -20.78 -20.23
C GLY A 381 7.48 -20.08 -21.00
N ARG A 382 7.41 -20.08 -22.35
CA ARG A 382 8.34 -19.34 -23.20
C ARG A 382 8.20 -17.82 -23.04
N ALA A 383 6.99 -17.30 -22.88
CA ALA A 383 6.76 -15.87 -22.66
C ALA A 383 7.32 -15.41 -21.32
N LEU A 384 7.10 -16.18 -20.25
CA LEU A 384 7.66 -15.91 -18.92
C LEU A 384 9.19 -15.96 -18.93
N ARG A 385 9.78 -16.96 -19.55
CA ARG A 385 11.24 -17.08 -19.68
C ARG A 385 11.85 -15.90 -20.45
N ARG A 386 11.25 -15.49 -21.56
CA ARG A 386 11.70 -14.30 -22.32
C ARG A 386 11.62 -13.03 -21.48
N ALA A 387 10.51 -12.81 -20.77
CA ALA A 387 10.34 -11.67 -19.89
C ALA A 387 11.38 -11.65 -18.76
N PHE A 388 11.65 -12.80 -18.15
CA PHE A 388 12.66 -12.94 -17.11
C PHE A 388 14.07 -12.62 -17.64
N ILE A 389 14.48 -13.19 -18.77
CA ILE A 389 15.78 -12.92 -19.39
C ILE A 389 15.92 -11.44 -19.74
N ALA A 390 14.90 -10.82 -20.36
CA ALA A 390 14.94 -9.41 -20.73
C ALA A 390 15.11 -8.49 -19.50
N LEU A 391 14.39 -8.77 -18.42
CA LEU A 391 14.51 -7.98 -17.19
C LEU A 391 15.83 -8.22 -16.46
N THR A 392 16.32 -9.46 -16.42
CA THR A 392 17.62 -9.76 -15.83
C THR A 392 18.77 -9.06 -16.58
N ALA A 393 18.66 -8.92 -17.90
CA ALA A 393 19.61 -8.15 -18.70
C ALA A 393 19.49 -6.62 -18.47
N LEU A 394 18.28 -6.12 -18.17
CA LEU A 394 18.04 -4.69 -17.92
C LEU A 394 18.56 -4.24 -16.54
N ILE A 395 18.47 -5.07 -15.51
CA ILE A 395 18.85 -4.72 -14.14
C ILE A 395 20.31 -4.20 -14.04
N PRO A 396 21.34 -4.87 -14.58
CA PRO A 396 22.70 -4.35 -14.57
C PRO A 396 22.85 -3.03 -15.30
N ILE A 397 22.13 -2.85 -16.42
CA ILE A 397 22.18 -1.62 -17.22
C ILE A 397 21.64 -0.45 -16.40
N VAL A 398 20.48 -0.60 -15.74
CA VAL A 398 19.90 0.43 -14.85
C VAL A 398 20.81 0.69 -13.65
N GLY A 399 21.37 -0.34 -13.04
CA GLY A 399 22.30 -0.21 -11.92
C GLY A 399 23.61 0.48 -12.32
N ALA A 400 24.20 0.10 -13.45
CA ALA A 400 25.42 0.72 -13.99
C ALA A 400 25.19 2.20 -14.35
N PHE A 401 24.06 2.53 -14.97
CA PHE A 401 23.72 3.92 -15.31
C PHE A 401 23.60 4.80 -14.06
N ILE A 402 22.95 4.32 -13.00
CA ILE A 402 22.85 5.02 -11.72
C ILE A 402 24.23 5.19 -11.08
N GLY A 403 25.06 4.14 -11.08
CA GLY A 403 26.42 4.18 -10.57
C GLY A 403 27.29 5.21 -11.29
N CYS A 404 27.21 5.26 -12.63
CA CYS A 404 27.90 6.27 -13.44
C CYS A 404 27.41 7.69 -13.16
N ALA A 405 26.09 7.90 -13.01
CA ALA A 405 25.52 9.21 -12.70
C ALA A 405 25.95 9.71 -11.32
N VAL A 406 25.97 8.84 -10.31
CA VAL A 406 26.46 9.16 -8.97
C VAL A 406 27.96 9.43 -8.97
N GLY A 407 28.75 8.63 -9.68
CA GLY A 407 30.20 8.84 -9.86
C GLY A 407 30.50 10.18 -10.51
N ALA A 408 29.82 10.52 -11.59
CA ALA A 408 29.96 11.81 -12.28
C ALA A 408 29.59 12.99 -11.37
N LEU A 409 28.53 12.85 -10.56
CA LEU A 409 28.12 13.88 -9.60
C LEU A 409 29.17 14.09 -8.50
N LEU A 410 29.73 13.01 -7.95
CA LEU A 410 30.77 13.08 -6.93
C LEU A 410 32.04 13.75 -7.48
N ILE A 411 32.45 13.41 -8.71
CA ILE A 411 33.60 14.05 -9.39
C ILE A 411 33.32 15.54 -9.58
N ALA A 412 32.12 15.92 -10.03
CA ALA A 412 31.75 17.33 -10.24
C ALA A 412 31.71 18.14 -8.92
N ILE A 413 31.35 17.50 -7.79
CA ILE A 413 31.38 18.13 -6.47
C ILE A 413 32.83 18.31 -5.98
N ALA A 414 33.69 17.31 -6.17
CA ALA A 414 35.10 17.38 -5.81
C ALA A 414 35.82 18.49 -6.61
N ASP A 415 35.57 18.59 -7.92
CA ASP A 415 36.15 19.60 -8.81
C ASP A 415 35.71 21.05 -8.46
N LYS A 416 34.51 21.22 -7.89
CA LYS A 416 34.03 22.50 -7.34
C LYS A 416 34.67 22.86 -6.00
N GLY A 417 35.01 21.86 -5.20
CA GLY A 417 35.74 22.04 -3.94
C GLY A 417 37.17 22.60 -4.17
N ASP A 418 37.89 21.98 -5.11
CA ASP A 418 39.27 22.38 -5.47
C ASP A 418 39.37 23.77 -6.12
N ARG A 419 38.31 24.27 -6.73
CA ARG A 419 38.31 25.65 -7.33
C ARG A 419 38.01 26.75 -6.31
N LYS A 420 37.72 26.42 -5.05
CA LYS A 420 37.43 27.38 -3.98
C LYS A 420 38.53 27.43 -2.89
N SER A 421 39.53 26.56 -2.98
CA SER A 421 40.78 26.63 -2.22
C SER A 421 41.86 27.35 -3.05
#